data_2efeae3e7cfd52471549b9f602d1fb96
#
_entry.id   2efeae3e7cfd52471549b9f602d1fb96
#
_cell.length_a   1.000
_cell.length_b   1.000
_cell.length_c   1.000
_cell.angle_alpha   90.00
_cell.angle_beta   90.00
_cell.angle_gamma   90.00
#
_symmetry.space_group_name_H-M   'P 1'
#
loop_
_entity.id
_entity.type
_entity.pdbx_description
1 polymer ?
#
loop_
_entity_poly.entity_id
_entity_poly.type
_entity_poly.pdbx_seq_one_letter_code
_entity_poly.pdbx_strand_id
1 'polypeptide(L)'
;MVAFGAPAFAQETAAEVVSPITAVQGERGPVTNLPMPRFVSLKANEANVRRGPSLSHRIDWVFQRRDMPLRVVGEYGHWRRVVDREGMGGWVHYSLLSGNRTVIIDRDLLVLHAQPVADSNEVAMLELGVIADLGECHADWCRLRADGYR
;
A
#
# COMPACT_ATOMS: atom_id res chain seq x y z
N MET A 1 17.59 -49.76 -56.98
CA MET A 1 16.47 -49.21 -56.20
C MET A 1 17.04 -48.77 -54.86
N VAL A 2 17.13 -47.46 -54.64
CA VAL A 2 17.79 -46.90 -53.46
C VAL A 2 16.64 -46.31 -52.60
N ALA A 3 16.48 -46.79 -51.35
CA ALA A 3 15.50 -46.26 -50.38
C ALA A 3 16.17 -45.20 -49.53
N PHE A 4 15.71 -43.97 -49.61
CA PHE A 4 16.12 -42.88 -48.73
C PHE A 4 15.30 -42.94 -47.44
N GLY A 5 15.97 -43.21 -46.33
CA GLY A 5 15.42 -43.06 -44.99
C GLY A 5 15.51 -41.59 -44.56
N ALA A 6 14.37 -40.97 -44.24
CA ALA A 6 14.33 -39.63 -43.66
C ALA A 6 14.73 -39.68 -42.17
N PRO A 7 15.49 -38.69 -41.66
CA PRO A 7 15.77 -38.61 -40.24
C PRO A 7 14.55 -38.03 -39.49
N ALA A 8 14.13 -38.77 -38.46
CA ALA A 8 13.14 -38.28 -37.51
C ALA A 8 13.76 -37.18 -36.64
N PHE A 9 13.26 -35.96 -36.80
CA PHE A 9 13.57 -34.89 -35.85
C PHE A 9 12.85 -35.17 -34.55
N ALA A 10 13.55 -35.51 -33.51
CA ALA A 10 13.03 -35.51 -32.16
C ALA A 10 12.80 -34.06 -31.74
N GLN A 11 11.55 -33.68 -31.58
CA GLN A 11 11.21 -32.44 -30.93
C GLN A 11 11.49 -32.59 -29.44
N GLU A 12 12.55 -31.96 -29.01
CA GLU A 12 12.90 -31.80 -27.61
C GLU A 12 11.96 -30.72 -27.06
N THR A 13 10.88 -31.14 -26.37
CA THR A 13 10.03 -30.26 -25.59
C THR A 13 10.84 -29.79 -24.39
N ALA A 14 11.40 -28.60 -24.49
CA ALA A 14 11.95 -27.90 -23.33
C ALA A 14 10.84 -27.69 -22.31
N ALA A 15 10.85 -28.52 -21.26
CA ALA A 15 10.03 -28.26 -20.09
C ALA A 15 10.55 -26.97 -19.45
N GLU A 16 9.82 -25.91 -19.62
CA GLU A 16 10.04 -24.62 -18.96
C GLU A 16 9.91 -24.87 -17.46
N VAL A 17 11.03 -24.97 -16.78
CA VAL A 17 11.08 -25.05 -15.33
C VAL A 17 10.67 -23.68 -14.80
N VAL A 18 9.39 -23.53 -14.53
CA VAL A 18 8.88 -22.38 -13.78
C VAL A 18 9.45 -22.52 -12.37
N SER A 19 10.53 -21.81 -12.12
CA SER A 19 11.07 -21.70 -10.78
C SER A 19 9.97 -21.13 -9.88
N PRO A 20 9.68 -21.73 -8.71
CA PRO A 20 8.72 -21.15 -7.80
C PRO A 20 9.21 -19.74 -7.46
N ILE A 21 8.36 -18.74 -7.71
CA ILE A 21 8.60 -17.37 -7.26
C ILE A 21 8.73 -17.49 -5.75
N THR A 22 9.95 -17.47 -5.26
CA THR A 22 10.22 -17.37 -3.83
C THR A 22 9.59 -16.06 -3.41
N ALA A 23 8.49 -16.13 -2.66
CA ALA A 23 7.88 -14.96 -2.08
C ALA A 23 8.98 -14.23 -1.33
N VAL A 24 9.36 -13.04 -1.79
CA VAL A 24 10.30 -12.18 -1.10
C VAL A 24 9.66 -11.89 0.24
N GLN A 25 10.14 -12.58 1.28
CA GLN A 25 9.71 -12.28 2.64
C GLN A 25 10.17 -10.86 2.91
N GLY A 26 9.20 -9.93 2.92
CA GLY A 26 9.46 -8.52 3.17
C GLY A 26 10.26 -8.35 4.46
N GLU A 27 11.16 -7.39 4.45
CA GLU A 27 11.91 -7.00 5.63
C GLU A 27 10.96 -6.70 6.79
N ARG A 28 11.36 -7.07 8.01
CA ARG A 28 10.59 -6.76 9.21
C ARG A 28 11.21 -5.61 9.96
N GLY A 29 10.38 -4.77 10.56
CA GLY A 29 10.84 -3.65 11.36
C GLY A 29 11.63 -4.11 12.58
N PRO A 30 12.80 -3.51 12.84
CA PRO A 30 13.69 -3.90 13.95
C PRO A 30 13.09 -3.62 15.33
N VAL A 31 12.08 -2.78 15.44
CA VAL A 31 11.43 -2.40 16.69
C VAL A 31 10.11 -3.14 16.88
N THR A 32 9.24 -3.13 15.88
CA THR A 32 7.89 -3.70 15.98
C THR A 32 7.79 -5.15 15.50
N ASN A 33 8.77 -5.63 14.76
CA ASN A 33 8.73 -6.91 14.04
C ASN A 33 7.53 -7.02 13.06
N LEU A 34 6.94 -5.90 12.67
CA LEU A 34 5.90 -5.84 11.64
C LEU A 34 6.52 -5.80 10.25
N PRO A 35 5.79 -6.22 9.21
CA PRO A 35 6.29 -6.12 7.84
C PRO A 35 6.67 -4.70 7.46
N MET A 36 7.74 -4.55 6.68
CA MET A 36 8.13 -3.30 6.04
C MET A 36 8.36 -3.52 4.54
N PRO A 37 7.91 -2.62 3.68
CA PRO A 37 7.08 -1.45 4.02
C PRO A 37 5.67 -1.85 4.45
N ARG A 38 5.02 -1.02 5.25
CA ARG A 38 3.60 -1.19 5.62
C ARG A 38 2.88 0.14 5.60
N PHE A 39 1.56 0.09 5.41
CA PHE A 39 0.72 1.28 5.39
C PHE A 39 0.15 1.57 6.78
N VAL A 40 0.18 2.84 7.12
CA VAL A 40 -0.39 3.44 8.32
C VAL A 40 -1.11 4.73 7.95
N SER A 41 -1.78 5.36 8.88
CA SER A 41 -2.37 6.69 8.68
C SER A 41 -1.90 7.67 9.75
N LEU A 42 -2.01 8.96 9.44
CA LEU A 42 -1.72 10.03 10.38
C LEU A 42 -2.86 10.13 11.40
N LYS A 43 -2.57 9.90 12.68
CA LYS A 43 -3.56 9.97 13.75
C LYS A 43 -3.88 11.40 14.17
N ALA A 44 -2.91 12.29 14.07
CA ALA A 44 -3.03 13.69 14.46
C ALA A 44 -3.42 14.60 13.28
N ASN A 45 -3.93 15.79 13.59
CA ASN A 45 -4.20 16.81 12.58
C ASN A 45 -2.91 17.39 12.00
N GLU A 46 -1.83 17.39 12.78
CA GLU A 46 -0.52 17.86 12.41
C GLU A 46 0.55 16.89 12.93
N ALA A 47 1.61 16.69 12.17
CA ALA A 47 2.77 15.92 12.58
C ALA A 47 4.06 16.54 12.05
N ASN A 48 4.98 16.82 12.97
CA ASN A 48 6.30 17.26 12.62
C ASN A 48 7.11 16.11 11.98
N VAL A 49 7.63 16.36 10.81
CA VAL A 49 8.48 15.44 10.06
C VAL A 49 9.92 15.91 10.18
N ARG A 50 10.73 15.08 10.80
CA ARG A 50 12.11 15.42 11.13
C ARG A 50 13.09 14.71 10.21
N ARG A 51 14.27 15.30 10.10
CA ARG A 51 15.37 14.76 9.29
C ARG A 51 15.93 13.45 9.85
N GLY A 52 15.83 13.24 11.15
CA GLY A 52 16.34 12.06 11.85
C GLY A 52 15.48 11.65 13.03
N PRO A 53 15.77 10.47 13.61
CA PRO A 53 14.91 9.83 14.62
C PRO A 53 15.17 10.35 16.04
N SER A 54 15.05 11.64 16.25
CA SER A 54 15.08 12.27 17.58
C SER A 54 14.50 13.68 17.56
N LEU A 55 14.17 14.21 18.73
CA LEU A 55 13.70 15.58 18.90
C LEU A 55 14.78 16.64 18.60
N SER A 56 16.06 16.26 18.62
CA SER A 56 17.19 17.15 18.29
C SER A 56 17.35 17.41 16.81
N HIS A 57 16.76 16.57 15.96
CA HIS A 57 16.80 16.78 14.52
C HIS A 57 15.79 17.84 14.10
N ARG A 58 16.19 18.65 13.13
CA ARG A 58 15.33 19.72 12.63
C ARG A 58 14.05 19.16 12.00
N ILE A 59 13.00 19.94 12.06
CA ILE A 59 11.74 19.71 11.36
C ILE A 59 11.94 20.18 9.92
N ASP A 60 11.78 19.28 8.95
CA ASP A 60 11.87 19.60 7.52
C ASP A 60 10.53 20.09 6.98
N TRP A 61 9.42 19.54 7.48
CA TRP A 61 8.05 19.99 7.19
C TRP A 61 7.05 19.46 8.22
N VAL A 62 5.77 19.80 8.00
CA VAL A 62 4.66 19.37 8.84
C VAL A 62 3.58 18.75 7.95
N PHE A 63 3.17 17.52 8.25
CA PHE A 63 1.95 16.97 7.69
C PHE A 63 0.75 17.59 8.40
N GLN A 64 -0.26 18.05 7.64
CA GLN A 64 -1.41 18.79 8.16
C GLN A 64 -2.75 18.13 7.88
N ARG A 65 -2.78 16.86 7.50
CA ARG A 65 -4.01 16.18 7.13
C ARG A 65 -4.19 14.89 7.92
N ARG A 66 -5.19 14.90 8.81
CA ARG A 66 -5.58 13.71 9.56
C ARG A 66 -5.99 12.58 8.61
N ASP A 67 -5.73 11.35 9.05
CA ASP A 67 -5.99 10.11 8.30
C ASP A 67 -5.23 9.97 6.98
N MET A 68 -4.32 10.87 6.66
CA MET A 68 -3.46 10.80 5.48
C MET A 68 -2.72 9.46 5.45
N PRO A 69 -2.80 8.69 4.35
CA PRO A 69 -2.08 7.43 4.23
C PRO A 69 -0.59 7.67 4.11
N LEU A 70 0.18 6.90 4.86
CA LEU A 70 1.62 6.93 4.90
C LEU A 70 2.18 5.52 4.83
N ARG A 71 3.38 5.38 4.29
CA ARG A 71 4.10 4.12 4.23
C ARG A 71 5.30 4.17 5.17
N VAL A 72 5.35 3.25 6.14
CA VAL A 72 6.52 3.09 7.03
C VAL A 72 7.60 2.34 6.28
N VAL A 73 8.77 2.93 6.18
CA VAL A 73 9.94 2.39 5.48
C VAL A 73 11.16 2.22 6.39
N GLY A 74 11.07 2.62 7.66
CA GLY A 74 12.13 2.46 8.64
C GLY A 74 11.63 2.63 10.06
N GLU A 75 12.35 2.06 11.02
CA GLU A 75 12.06 2.15 12.44
C GLU A 75 13.35 2.39 13.24
N TYR A 76 13.25 3.25 14.24
CA TYR A 76 14.31 3.46 15.22
C TYR A 76 13.70 3.93 16.54
N GLY A 77 13.72 3.09 17.58
CA GLY A 77 13.10 3.40 18.87
C GLY A 77 11.63 3.81 18.73
N HIS A 78 11.27 4.97 19.22
CA HIS A 78 9.92 5.54 19.11
C HIS A 78 9.65 6.25 17.76
N TRP A 79 10.57 6.18 16.83
CA TRP A 79 10.48 6.89 15.57
C TRP A 79 10.21 5.95 14.41
N ARG A 80 9.44 6.46 13.45
CA ARG A 80 9.12 5.77 12.20
C ARG A 80 9.50 6.66 11.04
N ARG A 81 10.25 6.12 10.10
CA ARG A 81 10.48 6.79 8.83
C ARG A 81 9.30 6.50 7.93
N VAL A 82 8.63 7.56 7.51
CA VAL A 82 7.42 7.46 6.68
C VAL A 82 7.60 8.23 5.39
N VAL A 83 6.88 7.80 4.36
CA VAL A 83 6.76 8.51 3.07
C VAL A 83 5.30 8.58 2.67
N ASP A 84 4.91 9.69 2.05
CA ASP A 84 3.59 9.86 1.45
C ASP A 84 3.54 9.28 0.02
N ARG A 85 2.41 9.47 -0.67
CA ARG A 85 2.22 8.98 -2.04
C ARG A 85 3.16 9.61 -3.07
N GLU A 86 3.69 10.80 -2.79
CA GLU A 86 4.62 11.52 -3.65
C GLU A 86 6.09 11.19 -3.31
N GLY A 87 6.32 10.34 -2.31
CA GLY A 87 7.65 9.95 -1.86
C GLY A 87 8.28 10.94 -0.88
N MET A 88 7.52 11.93 -0.42
CA MET A 88 7.96 12.91 0.57
C MET A 88 7.80 12.35 1.97
N GLY A 89 8.78 12.55 2.84
CA GLY A 89 8.69 12.01 4.18
C GLY A 89 9.90 12.30 5.04
N GLY A 90 9.99 11.56 6.11
CA GLY A 90 11.05 11.66 7.12
C GLY A 90 10.62 10.94 8.39
N TRP A 91 11.17 11.36 9.52
CA TRP A 91 10.97 10.70 10.80
C TRP A 91 9.84 11.36 11.59
N VAL A 92 8.87 10.53 11.99
CA VAL A 92 7.69 10.93 12.76
C VAL A 92 7.62 10.07 14.02
N HIS A 93 7.20 10.66 15.13
CA HIS A 93 7.00 9.91 16.37
C HIS A 93 5.82 8.93 16.21
N TYR A 94 5.98 7.71 16.69
CA TYR A 94 4.97 6.64 16.51
C TYR A 94 3.59 6.99 17.08
N SER A 95 3.52 7.83 18.12
CA SER A 95 2.27 8.25 18.74
C SER A 95 1.38 9.08 17.83
N LEU A 96 1.92 9.61 16.73
CA LEU A 96 1.19 10.39 15.73
C LEU A 96 0.65 9.52 14.60
N LEU A 97 0.88 8.21 14.64
CA LEU A 97 0.49 7.25 13.63
C LEU A 97 -0.57 6.28 14.15
N SER A 98 -1.42 5.82 13.24
CA SER A 98 -2.43 4.79 13.48
C SER A 98 -2.18 3.60 12.56
N GLY A 99 -2.43 2.38 13.05
CA GLY A 99 -2.40 1.17 12.24
C GLY A 99 -3.57 1.05 11.26
N ASN A 100 -4.57 1.94 11.34
CA ASN A 100 -5.67 1.97 10.38
C ASN A 100 -5.14 2.31 9.00
N ARG A 101 -5.57 1.55 8.01
CA ARG A 101 -5.23 1.83 6.62
C ARG A 101 -6.28 2.73 6.00
N THR A 102 -5.80 3.73 5.32
CA THR A 102 -6.63 4.66 4.56
C THR A 102 -6.16 4.72 3.11
N VAL A 103 -6.99 5.24 2.25
CA VAL A 103 -6.68 5.48 0.84
C VAL A 103 -7.06 6.91 0.48
N ILE A 104 -6.39 7.47 -0.52
CA ILE A 104 -6.77 8.72 -1.15
C ILE A 104 -7.42 8.38 -2.48
N ILE A 105 -8.60 8.95 -2.72
CA ILE A 105 -9.29 8.78 -4.00
C ILE A 105 -8.53 9.53 -5.08
N ASP A 106 -8.08 8.83 -6.10
CA ASP A 106 -7.27 9.34 -7.20
C ASP A 106 -8.08 9.61 -8.49
N ARG A 107 -9.39 9.40 -8.44
CA ARG A 107 -10.34 9.67 -9.51
C ARG A 107 -11.44 10.58 -9.01
N ASP A 108 -11.86 11.47 -9.87
CA ASP A 108 -13.04 12.27 -9.56
C ASP A 108 -14.31 11.41 -9.69
N LEU A 109 -15.25 11.62 -8.78
CA LEU A 109 -16.55 10.93 -8.75
C LEU A 109 -16.45 9.39 -8.73
N LEU A 110 -15.58 8.84 -7.89
CA LEU A 110 -15.54 7.41 -7.64
C LEU A 110 -16.84 6.94 -6.98
N VAL A 111 -17.57 6.05 -7.64
CA VAL A 111 -18.84 5.53 -7.14
C VAL A 111 -18.62 4.49 -6.06
N LEU A 112 -19.31 4.65 -4.93
CA LEU A 112 -19.46 3.61 -3.90
C LEU A 112 -20.75 2.83 -4.15
N HIS A 113 -20.62 1.52 -4.20
CA HIS A 113 -21.73 0.58 -4.37
C HIS A 113 -22.13 -0.03 -3.02
N ALA A 114 -23.40 -0.35 -2.84
CA ALA A 114 -23.91 -1.01 -1.63
C ALA A 114 -23.36 -2.42 -1.44
N GLN A 115 -23.04 -3.11 -2.53
CA GLN A 115 -22.49 -4.47 -2.56
C GLN A 115 -21.34 -4.56 -3.56
N PRO A 116 -20.46 -5.56 -3.45
CA PRO A 116 -19.30 -5.72 -4.34
C PRO A 116 -19.68 -6.27 -5.71
N VAL A 117 -20.64 -5.67 -6.36
CA VAL A 117 -21.08 -5.96 -7.72
C VAL A 117 -21.47 -4.67 -8.43
N ALA A 118 -21.15 -4.57 -9.72
CA ALA A 118 -21.28 -3.34 -10.48
C ALA A 118 -22.73 -2.84 -10.65
N ASP A 119 -23.71 -3.73 -10.62
CA ASP A 119 -25.16 -3.42 -10.76
C ASP A 119 -25.87 -3.21 -9.43
N SER A 120 -25.15 -3.20 -8.31
CA SER A 120 -25.76 -2.85 -7.03
C SER A 120 -26.01 -1.34 -6.92
N ASN A 121 -26.88 -0.98 -6.00
CA ASN A 121 -27.22 0.42 -5.78
C ASN A 121 -25.98 1.26 -5.46
N GLU A 122 -25.90 2.41 -6.08
CA GLU A 122 -24.92 3.46 -5.77
C GLU A 122 -25.33 4.16 -4.46
N VAL A 123 -24.40 4.26 -3.51
CA VAL A 123 -24.69 4.89 -2.21
C VAL A 123 -24.07 6.26 -2.07
N ALA A 124 -22.97 6.51 -2.74
CA ALA A 124 -22.28 7.81 -2.74
C ALA A 124 -21.30 7.91 -3.91
N MET A 125 -20.87 9.13 -4.19
CA MET A 125 -19.73 9.42 -5.07
C MET A 125 -18.65 10.14 -4.27
N LEU A 126 -17.42 9.65 -4.37
CA LEU A 126 -16.27 10.25 -3.71
C LEU A 126 -15.50 11.12 -4.70
N GLU A 127 -15.20 12.34 -4.27
CA GLU A 127 -14.40 13.27 -5.06
C GLU A 127 -12.91 12.93 -5.01
N LEU A 128 -12.18 13.43 -5.99
CA LEU A 128 -10.73 13.37 -6.02
C LEU A 128 -10.12 13.94 -4.73
N GLY A 129 -9.17 13.21 -4.15
CA GLY A 129 -8.45 13.64 -2.95
C GLY A 129 -9.17 13.36 -1.63
N VAL A 130 -10.38 12.81 -1.63
CA VAL A 130 -11.06 12.35 -0.41
C VAL A 130 -10.26 11.21 0.21
N ILE A 131 -10.10 11.24 1.53
CA ILE A 131 -9.52 10.14 2.29
C ILE A 131 -10.63 9.23 2.81
N ALA A 132 -10.50 7.95 2.56
CA ALA A 132 -11.43 6.93 3.03
C ALA A 132 -10.70 5.84 3.83
N ASP A 133 -11.36 5.32 4.86
CA ASP A 133 -10.89 4.12 5.57
C ASP A 133 -10.96 2.91 4.64
N LEU A 134 -9.88 2.15 4.59
CA LEU A 134 -9.80 0.93 3.81
C LEU A 134 -10.09 -0.28 4.70
N GLY A 135 -11.18 -0.99 4.41
CA GLY A 135 -11.52 -2.26 5.04
C GLY A 135 -10.96 -3.46 4.28
N GLU A 136 -11.71 -4.54 4.32
CA GLU A 136 -11.35 -5.78 3.63
C GLU A 136 -11.51 -5.65 2.12
N CYS A 137 -10.59 -6.29 1.39
CA CYS A 137 -10.64 -6.41 -0.06
C CYS A 137 -10.83 -7.88 -0.44
N HIS A 138 -11.74 -8.13 -1.39
CA HIS A 138 -11.98 -9.44 -1.99
C HIS A 138 -12.06 -9.28 -3.50
N ALA A 139 -11.23 -10.03 -4.23
CA ALA A 139 -11.10 -9.88 -5.68
C ALA A 139 -10.84 -8.42 -6.08
N ASP A 140 -11.69 -7.83 -6.90
CA ASP A 140 -11.54 -6.47 -7.41
C ASP A 140 -12.28 -5.42 -6.56
N TRP A 141 -12.83 -5.79 -5.41
CA TRP A 141 -13.62 -4.93 -4.55
C TRP A 141 -13.00 -4.75 -3.18
N CYS A 142 -13.00 -3.52 -2.70
CA CYS A 142 -12.61 -3.17 -1.34
C CYS A 142 -13.75 -2.45 -0.62
N ARG A 143 -13.89 -2.74 0.66
CA ARG A 143 -14.80 -1.97 1.51
C ARG A 143 -14.14 -0.64 1.83
N LEU A 144 -14.83 0.44 1.51
CA LEU A 144 -14.41 1.80 1.88
C LEU A 144 -15.46 2.41 2.83
N ARG A 145 -14.98 3.30 3.69
CA ARG A 145 -15.83 4.13 4.52
C ARG A 145 -15.32 5.57 4.48
N ALA A 146 -16.17 6.50 4.06
CA ALA A 146 -15.89 7.91 4.02
C ALA A 146 -17.13 8.67 4.50
N ASP A 147 -16.98 9.64 5.39
CA ASP A 147 -18.04 10.52 5.88
C ASP A 147 -19.35 9.83 6.27
N GLY A 148 -19.22 8.64 6.90
CA GLY A 148 -20.39 7.84 7.32
C GLY A 148 -20.96 6.90 6.26
N TYR A 149 -20.49 6.95 5.03
CA TYR A 149 -20.85 5.99 3.97
C TYR A 149 -19.97 4.73 4.03
N ARG A 150 -20.57 3.59 3.64
CA ARG A 150 -19.88 2.28 3.59
C ARG A 150 -20.21 1.56 2.30
#